data_b4a6fe5aef032b875c74e0436beb08e0
#
_entry.id   b4a6fe5aef032b875c74e0436beb08e0
#
_cell.length_a   1.000
_cell.length_b   1.000
_cell.length_c   1.000
_cell.angle_alpha   90.00
_cell.angle_beta   90.00
_cell.angle_gamma   90.00
#
_symmetry.space_group_name_H-M   'P 1'
#
loop_
_entity.id
_entity.type
_entity.pdbx_description
1 polymer ?
#
loop_
_entity_poly.entity_id
_entity_poly.type
_entity_poly.pdbx_seq_one_letter_code
_entity_poly.pdbx_strand_id
1 'polypeptide(L)'
;KVCIVFEGRDTAGKGGTIAAITGKLNPRQVRVVALPKPDPRERTQWYFQRYIAHLPAAGELVLFDRSWYNRAGVEKVMGFCSPEEYENFLRETPYFERSLGDSGILLLKYWLAVDQAEQEARFAERANDPLKRWKLSPIDLVAREKYRDYGKARDTMFEATHRPGAPWVV
;
A
#
# COMPACT_ATOMS: atom_id res chain seq x y z
N LYS A 1 -19.12 6.34 0.05
CA LYS A 1 -17.81 6.23 0.71
C LYS A 1 -16.91 5.39 -0.18
N VAL A 2 -15.81 5.94 -0.67
CA VAL A 2 -14.88 5.20 -1.53
C VAL A 2 -13.49 5.21 -0.89
N CYS A 3 -12.92 4.02 -0.74
CA CYS A 3 -11.56 3.82 -0.27
C CYS A 3 -10.77 3.09 -1.36
N ILE A 4 -9.67 3.70 -1.81
CA ILE A 4 -8.78 3.09 -2.81
C ILE A 4 -7.43 2.86 -2.18
N VAL A 5 -6.92 1.64 -2.25
CA VAL A 5 -5.56 1.32 -1.84
C VAL A 5 -4.68 1.10 -3.05
N PHE A 6 -3.56 1.79 -3.09
CA PHE A 6 -2.52 1.64 -4.10
C PHE A 6 -1.31 0.97 -3.50
N GLU A 7 -1.07 -0.24 -3.96
CA GLU A 7 0.07 -1.04 -3.59
C GLU A 7 0.96 -1.31 -4.81
N GLY A 8 2.08 -1.92 -4.60
CA GLY A 8 3.04 -2.22 -5.65
C GLY A 8 4.46 -1.92 -5.23
N ARG A 9 5.39 -2.32 -6.08
CA ARG A 9 6.83 -2.14 -5.85
C ARG A 9 7.21 -0.66 -5.80
N ASP A 10 8.38 -0.39 -5.26
CA ASP A 10 8.96 0.94 -5.39
C ASP A 10 9.18 1.25 -6.87
N THR A 11 9.03 2.50 -7.22
CA THR A 11 9.05 3.02 -8.61
C THR A 11 7.89 2.58 -9.52
N ALA A 12 6.94 1.77 -9.07
CA ALA A 12 5.81 1.32 -9.87
C ALA A 12 4.83 2.45 -10.31
N GLY A 13 5.00 3.67 -9.82
CA GLY A 13 4.22 4.82 -10.29
C GLY A 13 3.05 5.22 -9.38
N LYS A 14 2.93 4.67 -8.16
CA LYS A 14 1.82 4.95 -7.23
C LYS A 14 1.52 6.44 -7.08
N GLY A 15 2.51 7.23 -6.67
CA GLY A 15 2.31 8.67 -6.47
C GLY A 15 1.91 9.42 -7.74
N GLY A 16 2.42 9.04 -8.91
CA GLY A 16 2.01 9.62 -10.20
C GLY A 16 0.56 9.31 -10.55
N THR A 17 0.14 8.06 -10.34
CA THR A 17 -1.26 7.63 -10.55
C THR A 17 -2.20 8.38 -9.61
N ILE A 18 -1.86 8.46 -8.32
CA ILE A 18 -2.66 9.19 -7.33
C ILE A 18 -2.76 10.67 -7.71
N ALA A 19 -1.66 11.31 -8.08
CA ALA A 19 -1.65 12.71 -8.51
C ALA A 19 -2.52 12.95 -9.75
N ALA A 20 -2.47 12.05 -10.74
CA ALA A 20 -3.29 12.13 -11.94
C ALA A 20 -4.79 12.02 -11.64
N ILE A 21 -5.18 11.15 -10.70
CA ILE A 21 -6.57 11.01 -10.25
C ILE A 21 -7.00 12.26 -9.48
N THR A 22 -6.25 12.64 -8.46
CA THR A 22 -6.64 13.72 -7.55
C THR A 22 -6.64 15.09 -8.22
N GLY A 23 -5.78 15.32 -9.21
CA GLY A 23 -5.73 16.56 -9.99
C GLY A 23 -6.98 16.86 -10.81
N LYS A 24 -7.91 15.90 -10.94
CA LYS A 24 -9.18 16.06 -11.67
C LYS A 24 -10.40 16.07 -10.74
N LEU A 25 -10.19 15.94 -9.43
CA LEU A 25 -11.26 15.80 -8.45
C LEU A 25 -11.34 17.03 -7.53
N ASN A 26 -12.50 17.18 -6.89
CA ASN A 26 -12.68 18.25 -5.91
C ASN A 26 -11.86 17.96 -4.64
N PRO A 27 -10.88 18.82 -4.26
CA PRO A 27 -10.01 18.56 -3.12
C PRO A 27 -10.73 18.56 -1.77
N ARG A 28 -11.96 19.07 -1.69
CA ARG A 28 -12.77 19.02 -0.46
C ARG A 28 -13.34 17.64 -0.16
N GLN A 29 -13.44 16.78 -1.19
CA GLN A 29 -14.04 15.44 -1.09
C GLN A 29 -13.02 14.32 -1.24
N VAL A 30 -11.77 14.68 -1.55
CA VAL A 30 -10.70 13.72 -1.83
C VAL A 30 -9.57 13.93 -0.84
N ARG A 31 -9.13 12.83 -0.22
CA ARG A 31 -7.95 12.83 0.66
C ARG A 31 -6.96 11.78 0.21
N VAL A 32 -5.69 12.15 0.20
CA VAL A 32 -4.57 11.21 0.02
C VAL A 32 -3.97 10.93 1.39
N VAL A 33 -3.81 9.66 1.70
CA VAL A 33 -3.25 9.17 2.97
C VAL A 33 -1.97 8.42 2.68
N ALA A 34 -0.85 8.93 3.17
CA ALA A 34 0.45 8.28 3.14
C ALA A 34 1.02 8.29 4.56
N LEU A 35 0.82 7.20 5.29
CA LEU A 35 1.22 7.14 6.70
C LEU A 35 2.73 6.92 6.83
N PRO A 36 3.40 7.61 7.75
CA PRO A 36 4.80 7.37 8.05
C PRO A 36 4.99 6.02 8.77
N LYS A 37 6.24 5.68 9.07
CA LYS A 37 6.55 4.55 9.94
C LYS A 37 5.77 4.68 11.26
N PRO A 38 5.15 3.59 11.77
CA PRO A 38 4.40 3.64 13.01
C PRO A 38 5.28 4.07 14.19
N ASP A 39 4.72 4.94 15.03
CA ASP A 39 5.36 5.38 16.26
C ASP A 39 5.36 4.24 17.34
N PRO A 40 6.04 4.40 18.49
CA PRO A 40 6.08 3.38 19.53
C PRO A 40 4.69 3.02 20.09
N ARG A 41 3.75 3.97 20.17
CA ARG A 41 2.39 3.73 20.64
C ARG A 41 1.59 2.95 19.61
N GLU A 42 1.64 3.36 18.34
CA GLU A 42 0.95 2.70 17.23
C GLU A 42 1.38 1.23 17.07
N ARG A 43 2.64 0.90 17.37
CA ARG A 43 3.16 -0.47 17.31
C ARG A 43 2.52 -1.41 18.33
N THR A 44 1.98 -0.88 19.41
CA THR A 44 1.30 -1.67 20.46
C THR A 44 -0.20 -1.71 20.29
N GLN A 45 -0.75 -0.99 19.33
CA GLN A 45 -2.17 -0.98 19.01
C GLN A 45 -2.54 -2.15 18.09
N TRP A 46 -3.84 -2.42 17.99
CA TRP A 46 -4.34 -3.28 16.94
C TRP A 46 -3.91 -2.74 15.57
N TYR A 47 -3.36 -3.60 14.73
CA TYR A 47 -2.64 -3.19 13.51
C TYR A 47 -3.44 -2.24 12.61
N PHE A 48 -4.74 -2.48 12.42
CA PHE A 48 -5.58 -1.67 11.55
C PHE A 48 -5.97 -0.32 12.14
N GLN A 49 -5.80 -0.12 13.45
CA GLN A 49 -6.30 1.06 14.16
C GLN A 49 -5.80 2.38 13.58
N ARG A 50 -4.54 2.45 13.18
CA ARG A 50 -3.96 3.65 12.60
C ARG A 50 -4.55 4.01 11.23
N TYR A 51 -5.09 3.04 10.50
CA TYR A 51 -5.72 3.23 9.19
C TYR A 51 -7.20 3.61 9.30
N ILE A 52 -7.88 3.11 10.31
CA ILE A 52 -9.32 3.34 10.54
C ILE A 52 -9.64 4.82 10.68
N ALA A 53 -8.80 5.60 11.34
CA ALA A 53 -8.98 7.04 11.52
C ALA A 53 -9.07 7.82 10.19
N HIS A 54 -8.60 7.23 9.10
CA HIS A 54 -8.55 7.85 7.78
C HIS A 54 -9.62 7.33 6.81
N LEU A 55 -10.48 6.42 7.22
CA LEU A 55 -11.54 5.88 6.36
C LEU A 55 -12.53 6.97 5.94
N PRO A 56 -13.18 6.82 4.75
CA PRO A 56 -14.04 7.85 4.19
C PRO A 56 -15.38 7.96 4.90
N ALA A 57 -15.85 9.19 5.11
CA ALA A 57 -17.24 9.50 5.41
C ALA A 57 -18.09 9.53 4.13
N ALA A 58 -19.42 9.73 4.28
CA ALA A 58 -20.32 9.84 3.14
C ALA A 58 -19.91 11.01 2.21
N GLY A 59 -19.82 10.75 0.91
CA GLY A 59 -19.39 11.71 -0.10
C GLY A 59 -17.87 11.88 -0.23
N GLU A 60 -17.07 11.14 0.55
CA GLU A 60 -15.62 11.21 0.48
C GLU A 60 -15.00 10.07 -0.33
N LEU A 61 -13.87 10.39 -0.97
CA LEU A 61 -12.93 9.48 -1.62
C LEU A 61 -11.59 9.56 -0.88
N VAL A 62 -11.11 8.45 -0.39
CA VAL A 62 -9.79 8.34 0.26
C VAL A 62 -8.89 7.44 -0.56
N LEU A 63 -7.69 7.93 -0.89
CA LEU A 63 -6.65 7.18 -1.59
C LEU A 63 -5.49 6.92 -0.63
N PHE A 64 -5.17 5.67 -0.40
CA PHE A 64 -3.99 5.27 0.36
C PHE A 64 -2.80 5.05 -0.58
N ASP A 65 -1.74 5.85 -0.43
CA ASP A 65 -0.42 5.56 -0.99
C ASP A 65 0.32 4.64 0.00
N ARG A 66 0.25 3.35 -0.25
CA ARG A 66 0.49 2.27 0.71
C ARG A 66 -0.56 2.24 1.84
N SER A 67 -0.91 1.07 2.27
CA SER A 67 -1.99 0.85 3.21
C SER A 67 -1.60 -0.16 4.31
N TRP A 68 -2.60 -0.80 4.92
CA TRP A 68 -2.40 -1.93 5.81
C TRP A 68 -1.64 -3.10 5.15
N TYR A 69 -1.61 -3.16 3.84
CA TYR A 69 -0.85 -4.16 3.10
C TYR A 69 0.68 -4.00 3.19
N ASN A 70 1.20 -2.92 3.81
CA ASN A 70 2.61 -2.83 4.20
C ASN A 70 3.06 -4.05 5.00
N ARG A 71 2.19 -4.64 5.85
CA ARG A 71 2.49 -5.84 6.62
C ARG A 71 2.78 -7.04 5.73
N ALA A 72 2.03 -7.22 4.64
CA ALA A 72 2.25 -8.29 3.68
C ALA A 72 3.36 -8.01 2.66
N GLY A 73 3.74 -6.76 2.49
CA GLY A 73 4.79 -6.31 1.58
C GLY A 73 6.10 -6.02 2.29
N VAL A 74 6.38 -4.73 2.48
CA VAL A 74 7.67 -4.27 2.98
C VAL A 74 8.01 -4.81 4.37
N GLU A 75 7.05 -4.90 5.29
CA GLU A 75 7.33 -5.37 6.65
C GLU A 75 7.72 -6.86 6.65
N LYS A 76 7.03 -7.69 5.88
CA LYS A 76 7.37 -9.11 5.72
C LYS A 76 8.73 -9.30 5.08
N VAL A 77 8.99 -8.63 3.97
CA VAL A 77 10.21 -8.82 3.18
C VAL A 77 11.44 -8.29 3.89
N MET A 78 11.30 -7.19 4.63
CA MET A 78 12.40 -6.58 5.38
C MET A 78 12.56 -7.11 6.81
N GLY A 79 11.67 -7.99 7.26
CA GLY A 79 11.70 -8.51 8.63
C GLY A 79 11.31 -7.48 9.70
N PHE A 80 10.43 -6.54 9.37
CA PHE A 80 9.94 -5.51 10.31
C PHE A 80 8.76 -5.98 11.14
N CYS A 81 8.19 -7.13 10.82
CA CYS A 81 7.17 -7.80 11.61
C CYS A 81 7.57 -9.25 11.91
N SER A 82 7.04 -9.80 12.99
CA SER A 82 7.23 -11.21 13.31
C SER A 82 6.43 -12.11 12.37
N PRO A 83 6.78 -13.40 12.26
CA PRO A 83 5.98 -14.38 11.51
C PRO A 83 4.52 -14.44 12.02
N GLU A 84 4.32 -14.40 13.32
CA GLU A 84 2.98 -14.42 13.94
C GLU A 84 2.16 -13.19 13.57
N GLU A 85 2.75 -12.00 13.62
CA GLU A 85 2.08 -10.76 13.20
C GLU A 85 1.67 -10.80 11.73
N TYR A 86 2.51 -11.37 10.88
CA TYR A 86 2.22 -11.54 9.46
C TYR A 86 1.06 -12.52 9.21
N GLU A 87 1.09 -13.68 9.86
CA GLU A 87 0.02 -14.68 9.74
C GLU A 87 -1.32 -14.16 10.28
N ASN A 88 -1.29 -13.48 11.42
CA ASN A 88 -2.46 -12.81 11.97
C ASN A 88 -3.03 -11.78 11.00
N PHE A 89 -2.18 -10.97 10.40
CA PHE A 89 -2.59 -9.99 9.39
C PHE A 89 -3.30 -10.65 8.21
N LEU A 90 -2.74 -11.70 7.62
CA LEU A 90 -3.36 -12.41 6.49
C LEU A 90 -4.72 -13.01 6.85
N ARG A 91 -4.85 -13.52 8.08
CA ARG A 91 -6.11 -14.10 8.59
C ARG A 91 -7.16 -13.03 8.85
N GLU A 92 -6.79 -11.90 9.42
CA GLU A 92 -7.70 -10.83 9.85
C GLU A 92 -8.14 -9.91 8.71
N THR A 93 -7.26 -9.64 7.75
CA THR A 93 -7.54 -8.69 6.66
C THR A 93 -8.86 -8.97 5.93
N PRO A 94 -9.19 -10.21 5.57
CA PRO A 94 -10.47 -10.52 4.94
C PRO A 94 -11.70 -10.12 5.76
N TYR A 95 -11.65 -10.27 7.06
CA TYR A 95 -12.76 -9.88 7.95
C TYR A 95 -12.85 -8.36 8.11
N PHE A 96 -11.70 -7.70 8.26
CA PHE A 96 -11.60 -6.25 8.30
C PHE A 96 -12.21 -5.62 7.04
N GLU A 97 -11.78 -6.07 5.86
CA GLU A 97 -12.27 -5.55 4.58
C GLU A 97 -13.76 -5.85 4.35
N ARG A 98 -14.24 -7.00 4.83
CA ARG A 98 -15.68 -7.29 4.81
C ARG A 98 -16.45 -6.28 5.64
N SER A 99 -15.98 -5.99 6.86
CA SER A 99 -16.63 -5.01 7.73
C SER A 99 -16.68 -3.61 7.11
N LEU A 100 -15.66 -3.23 6.31
CA LEU A 100 -15.70 -1.99 5.54
C LEU A 100 -16.83 -2.00 4.51
N GLY A 101 -16.94 -3.08 3.74
CA GLY A 101 -18.01 -3.27 2.76
C GLY A 101 -19.39 -3.25 3.39
N ASP A 102 -19.60 -3.98 4.48
CA ASP A 102 -20.85 -4.04 5.23
C ASP A 102 -21.25 -2.66 5.80
N SER A 103 -20.26 -1.79 6.06
CA SER A 103 -20.44 -0.39 6.47
C SER A 103 -20.70 0.57 5.29
N GLY A 104 -20.84 0.05 4.08
CA GLY A 104 -21.10 0.82 2.88
C GLY A 104 -19.88 1.55 2.31
N ILE A 105 -18.67 1.07 2.59
CA ILE A 105 -17.44 1.55 1.97
C ILE A 105 -17.13 0.67 0.75
N LEU A 106 -17.08 1.31 -0.42
CA LEU A 106 -16.54 0.66 -1.62
C LEU A 106 -15.02 0.64 -1.52
N LEU A 107 -14.45 -0.54 -1.32
CA LEU A 107 -13.02 -0.76 -1.28
C LEU A 107 -12.50 -1.23 -2.65
N LEU A 108 -11.58 -0.47 -3.22
CA LEU A 108 -10.88 -0.79 -4.46
C LEU A 108 -9.39 -1.02 -4.16
N LYS A 109 -8.85 -2.14 -4.64
CA LYS A 109 -7.46 -2.53 -4.38
C LYS A 109 -6.69 -2.62 -5.70
N TYR A 110 -5.68 -1.78 -5.86
CA TYR A 110 -4.81 -1.75 -7.04
C TYR A 110 -3.38 -2.13 -6.69
N TRP A 111 -2.86 -3.07 -7.45
CA TRP A 111 -1.45 -3.40 -7.43
C TRP A 111 -0.79 -2.87 -8.70
N LEU A 112 0.09 -1.87 -8.58
CA LEU A 112 0.84 -1.35 -9.70
C LEU A 112 2.07 -2.23 -9.95
N ALA A 113 2.05 -2.93 -11.07
CA ALA A 113 3.12 -3.79 -11.50
C ALA A 113 4.24 -2.99 -12.20
N VAL A 114 5.47 -3.41 -11.97
CA VAL A 114 6.65 -2.97 -12.71
C VAL A 114 7.60 -4.16 -12.81
N ASP A 115 8.17 -4.39 -13.96
CA ASP A 115 9.21 -5.40 -14.11
C ASP A 115 10.55 -4.93 -13.53
N GLN A 116 11.50 -5.86 -13.38
CA GLN A 116 12.76 -5.56 -12.73
C GLN A 116 13.62 -4.58 -13.52
N ALA A 117 13.64 -4.71 -14.85
CA ALA A 117 14.45 -3.86 -15.71
C ALA A 117 13.96 -2.40 -15.65
N GLU A 118 12.66 -2.20 -15.75
CA GLU A 118 12.05 -0.88 -15.64
C GLU A 118 12.20 -0.31 -14.21
N GLN A 119 12.08 -1.15 -13.18
CA GLN A 119 12.33 -0.71 -11.80
C GLN A 119 13.75 -0.18 -11.63
N GLU A 120 14.75 -0.89 -12.16
CA GLU A 120 16.16 -0.48 -12.11
C GLU A 120 16.41 0.80 -12.90
N ALA A 121 15.85 0.93 -14.09
CA ALA A 121 15.95 2.13 -14.91
C ALA A 121 15.38 3.35 -14.17
N ARG A 122 14.23 3.22 -13.53
CA ARG A 122 13.61 4.29 -12.74
C ARG A 122 14.40 4.65 -11.48
N PHE A 123 15.04 3.69 -10.83
CA PHE A 123 15.98 3.98 -9.73
C PHE A 123 17.21 4.75 -10.21
N ALA A 124 17.79 4.36 -11.35
CA ALA A 124 18.90 5.08 -11.95
C ALA A 124 18.51 6.52 -12.33
N GLU A 125 17.34 6.71 -12.92
CA GLU A 125 16.80 8.05 -13.22
C GLU A 125 16.68 8.90 -11.95
N ARG A 126 16.12 8.35 -10.86
CA ARG A 126 16.02 9.08 -9.59
C ARG A 126 17.38 9.46 -8.99
N ALA A 127 18.39 8.59 -9.13
CA ALA A 127 19.73 8.87 -8.65
C ALA A 127 20.41 10.00 -9.41
N ASN A 128 20.14 10.12 -10.71
CA ASN A 128 20.75 11.09 -11.59
C ASN A 128 20.01 12.44 -11.64
N ASP A 129 18.74 12.48 -11.30
CA ASP A 129 17.92 13.69 -11.29
C ASP A 129 17.96 14.36 -9.91
N PRO A 130 18.56 15.56 -9.76
CA PRO A 130 18.62 16.28 -8.47
C PRO A 130 17.24 16.54 -7.87
N LEU A 131 16.20 16.70 -8.69
CA LEU A 131 14.82 16.94 -8.24
C LEU A 131 14.12 15.67 -7.77
N LYS A 132 14.71 14.49 -8.01
CA LYS A 132 14.13 13.18 -7.64
C LYS A 132 14.95 12.43 -6.59
N ARG A 133 16.17 12.87 -6.30
CA ARG A 133 17.07 12.19 -5.32
C ARG A 133 16.44 12.02 -3.94
N TRP A 134 15.65 12.98 -3.49
CA TRP A 134 14.97 12.92 -2.20
C TRP A 134 13.97 11.75 -2.07
N LYS A 135 13.60 11.14 -3.21
CA LYS A 135 12.74 9.95 -3.25
C LYS A 135 13.49 8.64 -3.03
N LEU A 136 14.83 8.68 -3.03
CA LEU A 136 15.65 7.50 -2.76
C LEU A 136 15.83 7.32 -1.26
N SER A 137 15.62 6.11 -0.80
CA SER A 137 15.84 5.71 0.59
C SER A 137 16.82 4.53 0.67
N PRO A 138 17.49 4.31 1.82
CA PRO A 138 18.29 3.10 2.02
C PRO A 138 17.52 1.80 1.83
N ILE A 139 16.21 1.82 2.07
CA ILE A 139 15.33 0.66 1.88
C ILE A 139 15.23 0.30 0.38
N ASP A 140 15.26 1.29 -0.51
CA ASP A 140 15.15 1.06 -1.95
C ASP A 140 16.30 0.20 -2.49
N LEU A 141 17.52 0.38 -1.96
CA LEU A 141 18.68 -0.42 -2.35
C LEU A 141 18.51 -1.89 -1.96
N VAL A 142 18.06 -2.15 -0.74
CA VAL A 142 17.79 -3.52 -0.25
C VAL A 142 16.60 -4.12 -0.97
N ALA A 143 15.57 -3.33 -1.29
CA ALA A 143 14.38 -3.79 -2.01
C ALA A 143 14.72 -4.31 -3.42
N ARG A 144 15.73 -3.74 -4.10
CA ARG A 144 16.21 -4.21 -5.41
C ARG A 144 16.72 -5.65 -5.34
N GLU A 145 17.54 -5.96 -4.33
CA GLU A 145 18.09 -7.31 -4.13
C GLU A 145 17.01 -8.34 -3.80
N LYS A 146 15.92 -7.90 -3.16
CA LYS A 146 14.78 -8.72 -2.72
C LYS A 146 13.63 -8.78 -3.73
N TYR A 147 13.88 -8.50 -5.02
CA TYR A 147 12.84 -8.46 -6.04
C TYR A 147 11.97 -9.73 -6.05
N ARG A 148 12.58 -10.92 -5.94
CA ARG A 148 11.87 -12.21 -5.94
C ARG A 148 11.06 -12.41 -4.65
N ASP A 149 11.57 -11.98 -3.52
CA ASP A 149 10.89 -12.12 -2.23
C ASP A 149 9.62 -11.25 -2.18
N TYR A 150 9.69 -10.03 -2.72
CA TYR A 150 8.50 -9.21 -2.92
C TYR A 150 7.46 -9.85 -3.85
N GLY A 151 7.91 -10.57 -4.90
CA GLY A 151 7.01 -11.34 -5.77
C GLY A 151 6.26 -12.42 -5.00
N LYS A 152 6.97 -13.23 -4.24
CA LYS A 152 6.36 -14.29 -3.39
C LYS A 152 5.41 -13.70 -2.35
N ALA A 153 5.81 -12.63 -1.68
CA ALA A 153 4.98 -11.96 -0.68
C ALA A 153 3.68 -11.42 -1.30
N ARG A 154 3.75 -10.84 -2.49
CA ARG A 154 2.56 -10.42 -3.27
C ARG A 154 1.64 -11.59 -3.57
N ASP A 155 2.17 -12.69 -4.07
CA ASP A 155 1.36 -13.83 -4.49
C ASP A 155 0.62 -14.44 -3.29
N THR A 156 1.31 -14.64 -2.16
CA THR A 156 0.67 -15.09 -0.91
C THR A 156 -0.39 -14.10 -0.41
N MET A 157 -0.13 -12.80 -0.51
CA MET A 157 -1.08 -11.77 -0.15
C MET A 157 -2.33 -11.83 -1.04
N PHE A 158 -2.17 -12.02 -2.35
CA PHE A 158 -3.29 -12.15 -3.27
C PHE A 158 -4.12 -13.39 -2.96
N GLU A 159 -3.50 -14.54 -2.76
CA GLU A 159 -4.20 -15.78 -2.38
C GLU A 159 -5.05 -15.59 -1.12
N ALA A 160 -4.51 -14.93 -0.10
CA ALA A 160 -5.19 -14.73 1.18
C ALA A 160 -6.30 -13.67 1.12
N THR A 161 -6.19 -12.67 0.24
CA THR A 161 -7.02 -11.46 0.34
C THR A 161 -7.79 -11.10 -0.93
N HIS A 162 -7.58 -11.81 -2.05
CA HIS A 162 -8.41 -11.61 -3.25
C HIS A 162 -9.81 -12.20 -3.04
N ARG A 163 -10.85 -11.36 -3.14
CA ARG A 163 -12.24 -11.78 -2.90
C ARG A 163 -13.20 -10.99 -3.78
N PRO A 164 -14.40 -11.54 -4.08
CA PRO A 164 -15.39 -10.88 -4.92
C PRO A 164 -15.81 -9.49 -4.45
N GLY A 165 -15.92 -9.28 -3.11
CA GLY A 165 -16.30 -7.98 -2.55
C GLY A 165 -15.18 -6.94 -2.49
N ALA A 166 -13.91 -7.36 -2.65
CA ALA A 166 -12.73 -6.50 -2.68
C ALA A 166 -11.60 -7.20 -3.47
N PRO A 167 -11.74 -7.31 -4.80
CA PRO A 167 -10.74 -7.98 -5.63
C PRO A 167 -9.48 -7.12 -5.77
N TRP A 168 -8.34 -7.78 -5.96
CA TRP A 168 -7.15 -7.12 -6.47
C TRP A 168 -7.25 -6.92 -7.98
N VAL A 169 -6.88 -5.73 -8.43
CA VAL A 169 -6.67 -5.36 -9.83
C VAL A 169 -5.18 -5.08 -10.03
N VAL A 170 -4.57 -5.69 -11.06
CA VAL A 170 -3.15 -5.56 -11.39
C VAL A 170 -3.00 -4.78 -12.68
#